data_73efcbf3e535229622fb68f54bcfc419
#
_entry.id   73efcbf3e535229622fb68f54bcfc419
#
_cell.length_a   1.000
_cell.length_b   1.000
_cell.length_c   1.000
_cell.angle_alpha   90.00
_cell.angle_beta   90.00
_cell.angle_gamma   90.00
#
_symmetry.space_group_name_H-M   'P 1'
#
loop_
_entity.id
_entity.type
_entity.pdbx_description
1 polymer ?
#
loop_
_entity_poly.entity_id
_entity_poly.type
_entity_poly.pdbx_seq_one_letter_code
_entity_poly.pdbx_strand_id
1 'polypeptide(L)'
;VIEPPVRKGERDFARGDVHRYRRGQTMPEPFVLLDDARGDSAAHARIYRAPVEVVVARHGHEVIDALARIEALSNKGLHLAGYMAYEAGLTLEPRLAGLAPQGAGVQGPLVWFGAFSSHETLPAADVPGWLADHARPGPVGIGPLEPQISTGDYGRAFSRLHEAIAAGDIYQANHTFPLAGPWHGDPLALYAAIRPAAAAGHGGVICDGSHWLLSFSPELFFSLEGGQVTVRPMKGTRPRGRNDAEDIVLRADLAESVKDRAENLMILDLMRNDLSRVAEPGSVRAEHPFAIESYPTVHQMVSTVRAGLAPGKGAVDILRALFPCGSITGAPKIRAMELIAEVEPYARGPYCGSIGRIDPTGDAAFNVAIRTLHLLPGATRDDSSSGRAILGVGSAVVADSQALPEWRECLVKGGFVRESAGASSPASFDLIETMCFTPEKGIPLLELHLERIRASAEALGFSFDRHAVRNAIQALCFDAEAPSKLRLVAARSGAYSLELAERPAAFSGPVTVGVLPLPVDSGDWRLRHKTSDRGFYEAGLAAAQAAGAQEALFLRDDGLVTEGTFTSLFLERGDRLLTPPAALGLLPGVLRRSLIEQGRAEEAELTLDDLADGFLIGNALRGLMPARLLA
;
A
#
# COMPACT_ATOMS: atom_id res chain seq x y z
N VAL A 1 -4.23 11.41 58.72
CA VAL A 1 -3.49 11.40 57.47
C VAL A 1 -2.92 10.00 57.34
N ILE A 2 -3.58 9.14 56.59
CA ILE A 2 -3.19 7.75 56.33
C ILE A 2 -2.70 7.71 54.87
N GLU A 3 -1.40 7.44 54.66
CA GLU A 3 -0.83 7.18 53.36
C GLU A 3 -1.31 5.82 52.83
N PRO A 4 -1.66 5.69 51.53
CA PRO A 4 -1.98 4.40 50.94
C PRO A 4 -0.70 3.60 50.63
N PRO A 5 -0.76 2.25 50.61
CA PRO A 5 0.42 1.40 50.47
C PRO A 5 0.95 1.42 49.03
N VAL A 6 2.25 1.68 48.91
CA VAL A 6 3.02 1.60 47.68
C VAL A 6 3.03 0.14 47.19
N ARG A 7 2.48 -0.10 45.99
CA ARG A 7 2.60 -1.39 45.28
C ARG A 7 4.06 -1.61 44.87
N LYS A 8 4.67 -2.63 45.41
CA LYS A 8 5.93 -3.21 44.94
C LYS A 8 5.69 -3.79 43.52
N GLY A 9 6.22 -3.10 42.51
CA GLY A 9 6.14 -3.58 41.09
C GLY A 9 6.76 -2.64 40.06
N GLU A 10 7.23 -1.46 40.46
CA GLU A 10 7.78 -0.46 39.53
C GLU A 10 9.21 -0.05 39.91
N ARG A 11 10.14 -0.97 39.92
CA ARG A 11 11.58 -0.67 39.87
C ARG A 11 12.31 -1.86 39.29
N ASP A 12 12.36 -1.94 37.94
CA ASP A 12 13.40 -2.69 37.21
C ASP A 12 13.34 -2.47 35.69
N PHE A 13 13.01 -1.24 35.25
CA PHE A 13 13.10 -0.88 33.80
C PHE A 13 14.13 0.22 33.52
N ALA A 14 15.20 0.29 34.28
CA ALA A 14 16.28 1.25 34.08
C ALA A 14 17.64 0.60 34.21
N ARG A 15 17.92 -0.40 33.40
CA ARG A 15 19.29 -0.82 32.98
C ARG A 15 19.14 -1.55 31.65
N GLY A 16 19.79 -1.00 30.62
CA GLY A 16 19.78 -1.52 29.26
C GLY A 16 20.09 -3.01 29.21
N ASP A 17 19.07 -3.81 29.03
CA ASP A 17 19.23 -5.17 28.58
C ASP A 17 19.66 -5.14 27.11
N VAL A 18 20.96 -5.09 26.93
CA VAL A 18 21.61 -5.73 25.79
C VAL A 18 21.09 -7.16 25.82
N HIS A 19 20.21 -7.53 24.90
CA HIS A 19 19.79 -8.91 24.72
C HIS A 19 21.04 -9.77 24.60
N ARG A 20 21.43 -10.41 25.71
CA ARG A 20 22.47 -11.44 25.72
C ARG A 20 21.90 -12.65 24.98
N TYR A 21 22.20 -12.70 23.67
CA TYR A 21 22.09 -13.96 22.94
C TYR A 21 22.94 -15.00 23.69
N ARG A 22 22.27 -16.05 24.13
CA ARG A 22 22.99 -17.14 24.81
C ARG A 22 23.84 -17.86 23.75
N ARG A 23 25.07 -18.24 24.14
CA ARG A 23 26.05 -18.96 23.32
C ARG A 23 25.41 -20.13 22.57
N GLY A 24 25.46 -20.10 21.22
CA GLY A 24 25.10 -21.21 20.36
C GLY A 24 24.45 -20.89 19.03
N GLN A 25 24.01 -19.67 18.76
CA GLN A 25 23.60 -19.24 17.42
C GLN A 25 24.43 -18.01 17.03
N THR A 26 25.18 -18.12 15.95
CA THR A 26 25.86 -16.98 15.32
C THR A 26 24.77 -16.16 14.61
N MET A 27 24.55 -14.93 15.08
CA MET A 27 23.79 -13.93 14.30
C MET A 27 24.47 -13.81 12.94
N PRO A 28 23.71 -13.60 11.85
CA PRO A 28 24.32 -13.32 10.56
C PRO A 28 25.23 -12.09 10.71
N GLU A 29 26.44 -12.17 10.15
CA GLU A 29 27.33 -11.01 10.11
C GLU A 29 26.64 -9.87 9.36
N PRO A 30 26.76 -8.62 9.84
CA PRO A 30 26.17 -7.49 9.16
C PRO A 30 26.71 -7.37 7.73
N PHE A 31 25.80 -7.18 6.77
CA PHE A 31 26.17 -6.92 5.38
C PHE A 31 25.13 -6.04 4.68
N VAL A 32 25.54 -5.46 3.54
CA VAL A 32 24.67 -4.68 2.67
C VAL A 32 24.82 -5.16 1.23
N LEU A 33 23.71 -5.46 0.57
CA LEU A 33 23.60 -5.63 -0.87
C LEU A 33 22.81 -4.43 -1.41
N LEU A 34 23.38 -3.66 -2.32
CA LEU A 34 22.68 -2.66 -3.12
C LEU A 34 22.49 -3.22 -4.52
N ASP A 35 21.25 -3.20 -5.03
CA ASP A 35 20.83 -3.95 -6.20
C ASP A 35 19.98 -3.11 -7.15
N ASP A 36 20.17 -3.34 -8.45
CA ASP A 36 19.32 -2.83 -9.51
C ASP A 36 18.71 -4.01 -10.28
N ALA A 37 17.40 -4.18 -10.17
CA ALA A 37 16.67 -5.31 -10.78
C ALA A 37 16.04 -4.97 -12.14
N ARG A 38 16.39 -3.83 -12.76
CA ARG A 38 15.84 -3.39 -14.05
C ARG A 38 16.61 -4.03 -15.20
N GLY A 39 16.23 -5.09 -15.79
CA GLY A 39 16.70 -5.68 -17.05
C GLY A 39 18.07 -5.21 -17.59
N ASP A 40 18.18 -5.01 -18.90
CA ASP A 40 19.43 -4.72 -19.60
C ASP A 40 20.12 -3.39 -19.25
N SER A 41 19.42 -2.46 -18.65
CA SER A 41 19.96 -1.15 -18.22
C SER A 41 20.38 -1.11 -16.76
N ALA A 42 20.36 -2.24 -16.07
CA ALA A 42 20.65 -2.31 -14.63
C ALA A 42 22.12 -2.01 -14.32
N ALA A 43 22.33 -1.22 -13.27
CA ALA A 43 23.65 -0.99 -12.73
C ALA A 43 24.19 -2.25 -12.03
N HIS A 44 25.51 -2.37 -11.92
CA HIS A 44 26.13 -3.44 -11.13
C HIS A 44 25.70 -3.35 -9.68
N ALA A 45 25.37 -4.51 -9.09
CA ALA A 45 25.13 -4.62 -7.67
C ALA A 45 26.44 -4.48 -6.88
N ARG A 46 26.34 -4.01 -5.62
CA ARG A 46 27.46 -3.87 -4.71
C ARG A 46 27.19 -4.62 -3.42
N ILE A 47 28.16 -5.42 -2.98
CA ILE A 47 28.07 -6.24 -1.78
C ILE A 47 29.13 -5.81 -0.80
N TYR A 48 28.74 -5.41 0.38
CA TYR A 48 29.59 -4.96 1.47
C TYR A 48 29.51 -5.98 2.60
N ARG A 49 30.64 -6.54 3.03
CA ARG A 49 30.72 -7.56 4.07
C ARG A 49 31.81 -7.24 5.06
N ALA A 50 31.71 -7.81 6.25
CA ALA A 50 32.70 -7.69 7.33
C ALA A 50 33.07 -6.22 7.62
N PRO A 51 32.12 -5.42 8.16
CA PRO A 51 32.39 -4.02 8.48
C PRO A 51 33.55 -3.92 9.50
N VAL A 52 34.48 -3.04 9.24
CA VAL A 52 35.59 -2.73 10.19
C VAL A 52 35.09 -1.90 11.36
N GLU A 53 34.01 -1.16 11.15
CA GLU A 53 33.28 -0.40 12.19
C GLU A 53 31.80 -0.32 11.83
N VAL A 54 30.94 -0.29 12.84
CA VAL A 54 29.52 -0.05 12.67
C VAL A 54 29.14 1.20 13.44
N VAL A 55 28.53 2.17 12.74
CA VAL A 55 28.00 3.41 13.31
C VAL A 55 26.50 3.24 13.54
N VAL A 56 26.06 3.41 14.77
CA VAL A 56 24.65 3.24 15.16
C VAL A 56 24.17 4.43 15.97
N ALA A 57 23.01 4.99 15.62
CA ALA A 57 22.24 5.90 16.47
C ALA A 57 20.88 5.27 16.76
N ARG A 58 20.53 5.10 18.02
CA ARG A 58 19.22 4.57 18.47
C ARG A 58 18.30 5.66 18.99
N HIS A 59 18.90 6.77 19.44
CA HIS A 59 18.19 7.91 20.00
C HIS A 59 18.44 9.18 19.16
N GLY A 60 17.48 10.11 19.19
CA GLY A 60 17.55 11.33 18.39
C GLY A 60 18.83 12.15 18.64
N HIS A 61 19.27 12.24 19.90
CA HIS A 61 20.48 13.01 20.26
C HIS A 61 21.80 12.42 19.73
N GLU A 62 21.81 11.14 19.30
CA GLU A 62 22.98 10.45 18.76
C GLU A 62 23.13 10.66 17.24
N VAL A 63 22.07 11.14 16.54
CA VAL A 63 22.03 11.20 15.07
C VAL A 63 23.10 12.12 14.51
N ILE A 64 23.30 13.29 15.10
CA ILE A 64 24.29 14.28 14.63
C ILE A 64 25.72 13.73 14.76
N ASP A 65 26.02 13.08 15.90
CA ASP A 65 27.33 12.48 16.14
C ASP A 65 27.57 11.26 15.23
N ALA A 66 26.53 10.46 14.96
CA ALA A 66 26.60 9.36 14.02
C ALA A 66 26.91 9.85 12.59
N LEU A 67 26.26 10.91 12.13
CA LEU A 67 26.54 11.52 10.82
C LEU A 67 27.98 12.09 10.74
N ALA A 68 28.45 12.75 11.80
CA ALA A 68 29.84 13.22 11.87
C ALA A 68 30.83 12.05 11.84
N ARG A 69 30.51 10.92 12.51
CA ARG A 69 31.34 9.72 12.47
C ARG A 69 31.38 9.08 11.08
N ILE A 70 30.23 8.99 10.38
CA ILE A 70 30.13 8.53 8.99
C ILE A 70 31.06 9.36 8.09
N GLU A 71 30.99 10.69 8.18
CA GLU A 71 31.83 11.60 7.41
C GLU A 71 33.31 11.37 7.69
N ALA A 72 33.70 11.26 8.99
CA ALA A 72 35.08 11.01 9.39
C ALA A 72 35.63 9.66 8.88
N LEU A 73 34.77 8.62 8.79
CA LEU A 73 35.17 7.30 8.29
C LEU A 73 35.30 7.31 6.74
N SER A 74 34.42 8.00 6.04
CA SER A 74 34.54 8.23 4.59
C SER A 74 35.84 8.95 4.25
N ASN A 75 36.19 10.02 5.00
CA ASN A 75 37.41 10.77 4.82
C ASN A 75 38.70 9.95 5.17
N LYS A 76 38.57 8.83 5.87
CA LYS A 76 39.65 7.86 6.10
C LYS A 76 39.81 6.82 4.96
N GLY A 77 39.03 6.94 3.91
CA GLY A 77 39.08 6.04 2.75
C GLY A 77 38.25 4.76 2.89
N LEU A 78 37.26 4.74 3.81
CA LEU A 78 36.36 3.61 3.96
C LEU A 78 35.09 3.80 3.15
N HIS A 79 34.52 2.71 2.64
CA HIS A 79 33.22 2.67 2.04
C HIS A 79 32.15 2.61 3.13
N LEU A 80 31.14 3.46 3.08
CA LEU A 80 29.99 3.44 3.98
C LEU A 80 28.77 2.91 3.24
N ALA A 81 28.04 1.98 3.85
CA ALA A 81 26.75 1.51 3.32
C ALA A 81 25.79 1.22 4.48
N GLY A 82 24.52 1.61 4.34
CA GLY A 82 23.56 1.48 5.43
C GLY A 82 22.26 2.23 5.19
N TYR A 83 21.61 2.63 6.28
CA TYR A 83 20.32 3.31 6.21
C TYR A 83 20.12 4.37 7.30
N MET A 84 19.20 5.27 7.03
CA MET A 84 18.61 6.21 7.99
C MET A 84 17.09 5.98 8.04
N ALA A 85 16.52 5.83 9.23
CA ALA A 85 15.10 5.79 9.46
C ALA A 85 14.49 7.19 9.35
N TYR A 86 13.20 7.28 9.01
CA TYR A 86 12.48 8.54 8.84
C TYR A 86 12.63 9.50 10.04
N GLU A 87 12.54 8.97 11.25
CA GLU A 87 12.59 9.75 12.48
C GLU A 87 13.96 10.40 12.73
N ALA A 88 15.03 9.91 12.11
CA ALA A 88 16.32 10.61 12.15
C ALA A 88 16.21 12.03 11.56
N GLY A 89 15.33 12.23 10.57
CA GLY A 89 15.08 13.53 9.97
C GLY A 89 14.45 14.54 10.91
N LEU A 90 13.67 14.11 11.90
CA LEU A 90 13.09 15.00 12.91
C LEU A 90 14.17 15.68 13.77
N THR A 91 15.33 15.05 13.93
CA THR A 91 16.43 15.60 14.72
C THR A 91 17.35 16.54 13.93
N LEU A 92 17.26 16.49 12.60
CA LEU A 92 18.07 17.35 11.73
C LEU A 92 17.51 18.78 11.60
N GLU A 93 16.25 18.96 12.00
CA GLU A 93 15.57 20.27 11.98
C GLU A 93 15.21 20.68 13.41
N PRO A 94 15.78 21.78 13.94
CA PRO A 94 15.56 22.21 15.33
C PRO A 94 14.08 22.35 15.71
N ARG A 95 13.25 22.76 14.79
CA ARG A 95 11.80 22.93 14.99
C ARG A 95 11.07 21.59 15.19
N LEU A 96 11.60 20.51 14.63
CA LEU A 96 11.01 19.17 14.69
C LEU A 96 11.63 18.29 15.78
N ALA A 97 12.76 18.70 16.38
CA ALA A 97 13.52 17.88 17.33
C ALA A 97 12.68 17.42 18.54
N GLY A 98 11.72 18.21 18.98
CA GLY A 98 10.78 17.87 20.05
C GLY A 98 9.78 16.77 19.70
N LEU A 99 9.60 16.47 18.41
CA LEU A 99 8.71 15.41 17.89
C LEU A 99 9.44 14.07 17.73
N ALA A 100 10.76 14.07 17.84
CA ALA A 100 11.55 12.83 17.74
C ALA A 100 11.19 11.88 18.89
N PRO A 101 11.03 10.56 18.64
CA PRO A 101 10.72 9.59 19.67
C PRO A 101 11.75 9.63 20.81
N GLN A 102 11.29 9.80 22.05
CA GLN A 102 12.15 9.86 23.24
C GLN A 102 12.52 8.48 23.80
N GLY A 103 12.10 7.40 23.15
CA GLY A 103 12.34 6.03 23.58
C GLY A 103 12.34 5.05 22.42
N ALA A 104 12.44 3.76 22.74
CA ALA A 104 12.51 2.64 21.79
C ALA A 104 11.21 2.40 20.98
N GLY A 105 10.46 3.45 20.62
CA GLY A 105 9.27 3.36 19.78
C GLY A 105 9.57 3.00 18.31
N VAL A 106 10.79 3.25 17.86
CA VAL A 106 11.27 2.81 16.55
C VAL A 106 11.82 1.40 16.67
N GLN A 107 11.29 0.47 15.91
CA GLN A 107 11.82 -0.88 15.87
C GLN A 107 13.11 -0.88 15.02
N GLY A 108 14.27 -0.77 15.68
CA GLY A 108 15.57 -0.70 15.06
C GLY A 108 16.27 0.66 15.25
N PRO A 109 17.52 0.80 14.75
CA PRO A 109 18.27 2.04 14.78
C PRO A 109 17.65 3.17 13.95
N LEU A 110 17.83 4.43 14.39
CA LEU A 110 17.57 5.62 13.59
C LEU A 110 18.60 5.80 12.48
N VAL A 111 19.86 5.44 12.76
CA VAL A 111 20.96 5.43 11.80
C VAL A 111 21.73 4.14 12.01
N TRP A 112 21.99 3.42 10.93
CA TRP A 112 22.89 2.28 10.91
C TRP A 112 23.74 2.30 9.64
N PHE A 113 25.06 2.35 9.79
CA PHE A 113 26.01 2.26 8.68
C PHE A 113 27.17 1.36 9.05
N GLY A 114 27.48 0.39 8.17
CA GLY A 114 28.74 -0.31 8.17
C GLY A 114 29.79 0.53 7.43
N ALA A 115 31.02 0.56 8.00
CA ALA A 115 32.22 1.06 7.35
C ALA A 115 33.04 -0.13 6.87
N PHE A 116 33.37 -0.20 5.58
CA PHE A 116 33.99 -1.34 4.92
C PHE A 116 35.29 -0.94 4.23
N SER A 117 36.30 -1.82 4.27
CA SER A 117 37.55 -1.60 3.56
C SER A 117 37.42 -1.73 2.04
N SER A 118 36.45 -2.51 1.58
CA SER A 118 36.17 -2.75 0.16
C SER A 118 34.73 -3.23 -0.04
N HIS A 119 34.30 -3.32 -1.28
CA HIS A 119 33.07 -3.97 -1.69
C HIS A 119 33.31 -4.88 -2.87
N GLU A 120 32.45 -5.86 -3.06
CA GLU A 120 32.38 -6.69 -4.26
C GLU A 120 31.40 -6.04 -5.25
N THR A 121 31.75 -6.04 -6.53
CA THR A 121 30.88 -5.59 -7.61
C THR A 121 30.40 -6.80 -8.39
N LEU A 122 29.08 -6.93 -8.57
CA LEU A 122 28.45 -8.05 -9.23
C LEU A 122 27.58 -7.55 -10.41
N PRO A 123 27.72 -8.11 -11.62
CA PRO A 123 26.78 -7.81 -12.70
C PRO A 123 25.34 -8.08 -12.26
N ALA A 124 24.39 -7.22 -12.65
CA ALA A 124 22.98 -7.35 -12.25
C ALA A 124 22.37 -8.69 -12.64
N ALA A 125 22.80 -9.27 -13.78
CA ALA A 125 22.39 -10.57 -14.26
C ALA A 125 22.84 -11.74 -13.35
N ASP A 126 23.91 -11.57 -12.58
CA ASP A 126 24.47 -12.61 -11.71
C ASP A 126 23.88 -12.58 -10.30
N VAL A 127 23.15 -11.50 -9.94
CA VAL A 127 22.52 -11.35 -8.61
C VAL A 127 21.57 -12.51 -8.26
N PRO A 128 20.71 -13.02 -9.17
CA PRO A 128 19.87 -14.18 -8.87
C PRO A 128 20.67 -15.43 -8.49
N GLY A 129 21.76 -15.72 -9.20
CA GLY A 129 22.66 -16.84 -8.87
C GLY A 129 23.33 -16.64 -7.51
N TRP A 130 23.86 -15.44 -7.26
CA TRP A 130 24.46 -15.09 -5.99
C TRP A 130 23.46 -15.26 -4.82
N LEU A 131 22.21 -14.81 -4.97
CA LEU A 131 21.17 -14.97 -3.95
C LEU A 131 20.87 -16.46 -3.70
N ALA A 132 20.79 -17.28 -4.75
CA ALA A 132 20.54 -18.71 -4.64
C ALA A 132 21.68 -19.45 -3.90
N ASP A 133 22.95 -19.04 -4.14
CA ASP A 133 24.11 -19.65 -3.51
C ASP A 133 24.28 -19.27 -2.02
N HIS A 134 23.71 -18.12 -1.61
CA HIS A 134 23.87 -17.60 -0.25
C HIS A 134 22.62 -17.76 0.62
N ALA A 135 21.46 -17.99 0.02
CA ALA A 135 20.23 -18.28 0.74
C ALA A 135 20.26 -19.70 1.30
N ARG A 136 19.72 -19.89 2.50
CA ARG A 136 19.50 -21.24 3.05
C ARG A 136 18.33 -21.89 2.31
N PRO A 137 18.47 -23.18 1.93
CA PRO A 137 17.37 -23.91 1.30
C PRO A 137 16.20 -24.10 2.28
N GLY A 138 14.99 -23.98 1.77
CA GLY A 138 13.76 -24.16 2.55
C GLY A 138 12.59 -23.35 1.99
N PRO A 139 11.39 -23.62 2.47
CA PRO A 139 10.22 -22.84 2.10
C PRO A 139 10.34 -21.42 2.66
N VAL A 140 9.98 -20.43 1.84
CA VAL A 140 9.92 -19.03 2.23
C VAL A 140 8.55 -18.46 1.97
N GLY A 141 8.11 -17.50 2.80
CA GLY A 141 6.84 -16.85 2.56
C GLY A 141 6.59 -15.68 3.51
N ILE A 142 5.66 -14.83 3.07
CA ILE A 142 5.05 -13.80 3.91
C ILE A 142 3.56 -14.11 3.98
N GLY A 143 3.04 -14.15 5.20
CA GLY A 143 1.61 -14.28 5.43
C GLY A 143 0.86 -12.99 5.07
N PRO A 144 -0.47 -12.96 5.28
CA PRO A 144 -1.25 -11.76 5.03
C PRO A 144 -0.67 -10.57 5.79
N LEU A 145 -0.37 -9.49 5.05
CA LEU A 145 0.02 -8.21 5.64
C LEU A 145 -1.25 -7.39 5.89
N GLU A 146 -1.60 -7.21 7.16
CA GLU A 146 -2.82 -6.51 7.56
C GLU A 146 -2.53 -5.08 8.03
N PRO A 147 -3.41 -4.09 7.69
CA PRO A 147 -3.32 -2.74 8.22
C PRO A 147 -3.28 -2.74 9.76
N GLN A 148 -2.36 -1.98 10.33
CA GLN A 148 -2.25 -1.84 11.79
C GLN A 148 -3.06 -0.67 12.34
N ILE A 149 -3.85 -0.02 11.49
CA ILE A 149 -4.84 1.01 11.86
C ILE A 149 -6.20 0.64 11.28
N SER A 150 -7.27 1.17 11.86
CA SER A 150 -8.61 1.06 11.29
C SER A 150 -8.82 2.06 10.16
N THR A 151 -9.76 1.76 9.24
CA THR A 151 -10.19 2.74 8.22
C THR A 151 -10.80 3.99 8.84
N GLY A 152 -11.40 3.88 10.04
CA GLY A 152 -11.91 5.03 10.78
C GLY A 152 -10.80 5.95 11.31
N ASP A 153 -9.71 5.36 11.85
CA ASP A 153 -8.53 6.14 12.27
C ASP A 153 -7.87 6.83 11.07
N TYR A 154 -7.70 6.08 9.96
CA TYR A 154 -7.21 6.65 8.71
C TYR A 154 -8.08 7.83 8.24
N GLY A 155 -9.41 7.66 8.27
CA GLY A 155 -10.35 8.72 7.88
C GLY A 155 -10.23 9.97 8.75
N ARG A 156 -10.04 9.82 10.08
CA ARG A 156 -9.82 10.98 10.99
C ARG A 156 -8.51 11.70 10.68
N ALA A 157 -7.42 10.95 10.50
CA ALA A 157 -6.13 11.50 10.12
C ALA A 157 -6.20 12.21 8.76
N PHE A 158 -6.85 11.59 7.78
CA PHE A 158 -7.10 12.17 6.46
C PHE A 158 -7.86 13.50 6.56
N SER A 159 -8.97 13.54 7.31
CA SER A 159 -9.78 14.76 7.50
C SER A 159 -8.95 15.88 8.11
N ARG A 160 -8.12 15.58 9.13
CA ARG A 160 -7.24 16.56 9.75
C ARG A 160 -6.20 17.15 8.80
N LEU A 161 -5.61 16.32 7.92
CA LEU A 161 -4.69 16.78 6.89
C LEU A 161 -5.41 17.59 5.81
N HIS A 162 -6.59 17.17 5.40
CA HIS A 162 -7.40 17.86 4.40
C HIS A 162 -7.88 19.23 4.90
N GLU A 163 -8.23 19.37 6.18
CA GLU A 163 -8.52 20.65 6.84
C GLU A 163 -7.31 21.60 6.79
N ALA A 164 -6.09 21.09 7.04
CA ALA A 164 -4.87 21.89 6.97
C ALA A 164 -4.56 22.35 5.52
N ILE A 165 -4.87 21.51 4.53
CA ILE A 165 -4.78 21.88 3.11
C ILE A 165 -5.80 22.98 2.78
N ALA A 166 -7.06 22.82 3.20
CA ALA A 166 -8.11 23.82 2.97
C ALA A 166 -7.81 25.15 3.66
N ALA A 167 -7.15 25.13 4.82
CA ALA A 167 -6.68 26.33 5.53
C ALA A 167 -5.45 26.98 4.88
N GLY A 168 -4.81 26.33 3.92
CA GLY A 168 -3.59 26.82 3.26
C GLY A 168 -2.30 26.62 4.06
N ASP A 169 -2.32 25.80 5.11
CA ASP A 169 -1.15 25.47 5.92
C ASP A 169 -0.13 24.66 5.13
N ILE A 170 -0.62 23.73 4.31
CA ILE A 170 0.16 22.85 3.43
C ILE A 170 -0.56 22.66 2.10
N TYR A 171 0.18 22.25 1.07
CA TYR A 171 -0.38 21.88 -0.23
C TYR A 171 -0.61 20.37 -0.33
N GLN A 172 0.24 19.59 0.36
CA GLN A 172 0.25 18.13 0.34
C GLN A 172 0.85 17.59 1.63
N ALA A 173 0.34 16.43 2.09
CA ALA A 173 1.03 15.58 3.06
C ALA A 173 0.96 14.11 2.63
N ASN A 174 2.06 13.38 2.79
CA ASN A 174 2.07 11.93 2.55
C ASN A 174 1.61 11.22 3.82
N HIS A 175 0.36 10.73 3.83
CA HIS A 175 -0.20 9.97 4.95
C HIS A 175 0.10 8.50 4.80
N THR A 176 0.64 7.88 5.87
CA THR A 176 1.14 6.51 5.83
C THR A 176 0.54 5.65 6.94
N PHE A 177 0.66 4.34 6.81
CA PHE A 177 0.40 3.39 7.88
C PHE A 177 1.14 2.07 7.64
N PRO A 178 1.48 1.30 8.71
CA PRO A 178 2.11 0.01 8.55
C PRO A 178 1.09 -1.08 8.24
N LEU A 179 1.48 -1.97 7.34
CA LEU A 179 0.94 -3.31 7.20
C LEU A 179 1.86 -4.27 7.94
N ALA A 180 1.33 -5.26 8.64
CA ALA A 180 2.16 -6.25 9.32
C ALA A 180 1.54 -7.65 9.24
N GLY A 181 2.42 -8.66 9.22
CA GLY A 181 2.05 -10.07 9.20
C GLY A 181 3.23 -10.97 9.51
N PRO A 182 3.04 -12.29 9.57
CA PRO A 182 4.12 -13.24 9.79
C PRO A 182 4.97 -13.41 8.54
N TRP A 183 6.25 -13.69 8.72
CA TRP A 183 7.15 -14.17 7.66
C TRP A 183 7.89 -15.42 8.13
N HIS A 184 8.37 -16.25 7.18
CA HIS A 184 9.19 -17.43 7.46
C HIS A 184 10.16 -17.72 6.32
N GLY A 185 11.22 -18.45 6.64
CA GLY A 185 12.26 -18.88 5.73
C GLY A 185 13.49 -17.96 5.74
N ASP A 186 14.33 -18.07 4.72
CA ASP A 186 15.53 -17.27 4.61
C ASP A 186 15.24 -15.90 3.98
N PRO A 187 15.69 -14.77 4.57
CA PRO A 187 15.45 -13.43 4.03
C PRO A 187 16.02 -13.19 2.63
N LEU A 188 17.17 -13.81 2.28
CA LEU A 188 17.73 -13.70 0.93
C LEU A 188 16.89 -14.45 -0.09
N ALA A 189 16.38 -15.63 0.26
CA ALA A 189 15.47 -16.37 -0.59
C ALA A 189 14.13 -15.63 -0.77
N LEU A 190 13.65 -14.95 0.28
CA LEU A 190 12.46 -14.11 0.20
C LEU A 190 12.69 -12.90 -0.71
N TYR A 191 13.86 -12.23 -0.60
CA TYR A 191 14.23 -11.16 -1.51
C TYR A 191 14.30 -11.65 -2.95
N ALA A 192 14.94 -12.79 -3.19
CA ALA A 192 15.05 -13.40 -4.51
C ALA A 192 13.68 -13.70 -5.15
N ALA A 193 12.71 -14.15 -4.35
CA ALA A 193 11.35 -14.44 -4.82
C ALA A 193 10.58 -13.18 -5.25
N ILE A 194 10.74 -12.06 -4.53
CA ILE A 194 10.02 -10.81 -4.81
C ILE A 194 10.71 -9.97 -5.89
N ARG A 195 12.05 -10.02 -5.97
CA ARG A 195 12.90 -9.19 -6.83
C ARG A 195 12.43 -9.09 -8.28
N PRO A 196 12.10 -10.19 -9.00
CA PRO A 196 11.72 -10.13 -10.42
C PRO A 196 10.42 -9.34 -10.66
N ALA A 197 9.41 -9.50 -9.82
CA ALA A 197 8.14 -8.80 -9.97
C ALA A 197 8.24 -7.32 -9.57
N ALA A 198 9.08 -7.01 -8.59
CA ALA A 198 9.29 -5.63 -8.17
C ALA A 198 10.11 -4.82 -9.20
N ALA A 199 11.05 -5.44 -9.91
CA ALA A 199 11.93 -4.86 -10.94
C ALA A 199 12.47 -3.47 -10.54
N ALA A 200 12.92 -3.33 -9.30
CA ALA A 200 13.26 -2.05 -8.68
C ALA A 200 14.67 -1.58 -9.06
N GLY A 201 14.82 -0.30 -9.38
CA GLY A 201 16.11 0.28 -9.79
C GLY A 201 17.04 0.67 -8.63
N HIS A 202 16.51 0.77 -7.42
CA HIS A 202 17.26 1.21 -6.22
C HIS A 202 16.96 0.29 -5.03
N GLY A 203 16.99 -1.03 -5.27
CA GLY A 203 16.72 -2.06 -4.29
C GLY A 203 17.93 -2.42 -3.45
N GLY A 204 17.74 -3.41 -2.57
CA GLY A 204 18.82 -3.97 -1.78
C GLY A 204 18.36 -4.74 -0.55
N VAL A 205 19.34 -5.37 0.09
CA VAL A 205 19.17 -6.09 1.35
C VAL A 205 20.14 -5.54 2.37
N ILE A 206 19.66 -5.24 3.57
CA ILE A 206 20.51 -4.93 4.72
C ILE A 206 20.23 -5.97 5.81
N CYS A 207 21.29 -6.58 6.31
CA CYS A 207 21.33 -7.24 7.59
C CYS A 207 22.16 -6.40 8.55
N ASP A 208 21.55 -5.85 9.58
CA ASP A 208 22.26 -5.03 10.58
C ASP A 208 22.78 -5.86 11.77
N GLY A 209 22.67 -7.19 11.68
CA GLY A 209 22.99 -8.13 12.76
C GLY A 209 21.81 -8.46 13.69
N SER A 210 20.70 -7.73 13.60
CA SER A 210 19.48 -7.96 14.40
C SER A 210 18.19 -7.95 13.57
N HIS A 211 18.15 -7.18 12.50
CA HIS A 211 17.00 -7.01 11.63
C HIS A 211 17.40 -7.15 10.16
N TRP A 212 16.40 -7.34 9.31
CA TRP A 212 16.57 -7.36 7.88
C TRP A 212 15.70 -6.30 7.22
N LEU A 213 16.28 -5.57 6.29
CA LEU A 213 15.55 -4.68 5.39
C LEU A 213 15.65 -5.25 3.98
N LEU A 214 14.51 -5.57 3.38
CA LEU A 214 14.41 -5.98 1.98
C LEU A 214 13.76 -4.84 1.21
N SER A 215 14.57 -4.05 0.52
CA SER A 215 14.13 -2.85 -0.19
C SER A 215 13.93 -3.14 -1.68
N PHE A 216 12.77 -2.78 -2.19
CA PHE A 216 12.39 -2.83 -3.60
C PHE A 216 12.05 -1.42 -4.10
N SER A 217 12.89 -0.45 -3.72
CA SER A 217 12.62 0.96 -4.01
C SER A 217 12.77 1.28 -5.50
N PRO A 218 11.77 1.92 -6.11
CA PRO A 218 11.87 2.43 -7.47
C PRO A 218 12.51 3.82 -7.56
N GLU A 219 12.68 4.53 -6.42
CA GLU A 219 12.93 5.97 -6.39
C GLU A 219 14.35 6.29 -5.89
N LEU A 220 15.09 7.07 -6.68
CA LEU A 220 16.35 7.67 -6.29
C LEU A 220 16.07 8.91 -5.41
N PHE A 221 16.58 8.90 -4.17
CA PHE A 221 16.58 10.09 -3.32
C PHE A 221 17.59 11.11 -3.84
N PHE A 222 18.86 10.73 -3.90
CA PHE A 222 19.89 11.49 -4.60
C PHE A 222 21.07 10.61 -5.01
N SER A 223 21.81 11.04 -6.04
CA SER A 223 23.18 10.61 -6.30
C SER A 223 24.13 11.81 -6.29
N LEU A 224 25.36 11.56 -5.88
CA LEU A 224 26.49 12.50 -5.94
C LEU A 224 27.60 11.80 -6.71
N GLU A 225 28.00 12.37 -7.84
CA GLU A 225 29.04 11.83 -8.71
C GLU A 225 29.93 12.97 -9.20
N GLY A 226 31.22 12.93 -8.87
CA GLY A 226 32.17 13.98 -9.28
C GLY A 226 31.77 15.38 -8.85
N GLY A 227 31.12 15.56 -7.69
CA GLY A 227 30.64 16.86 -7.19
C GLY A 227 29.30 17.31 -7.79
N GLN A 228 28.66 16.54 -8.67
CA GLN A 228 27.32 16.81 -9.19
C GLN A 228 26.27 16.01 -8.45
N VAL A 229 25.30 16.72 -7.87
CA VAL A 229 24.13 16.12 -7.21
C VAL A 229 22.99 15.97 -8.22
N THR A 230 22.38 14.80 -8.24
CA THR A 230 21.17 14.53 -9.03
C THR A 230 20.07 14.03 -8.12
N VAL A 231 18.85 14.60 -8.20
CA VAL A 231 17.63 14.08 -7.57
C VAL A 231 16.58 13.81 -8.63
N ARG A 232 15.77 12.75 -8.45
CA ARG A 232 14.81 12.33 -9.47
C ARG A 232 13.43 12.02 -8.85
N PRO A 233 12.67 13.06 -8.45
CA PRO A 233 11.33 12.86 -7.92
C PRO A 233 10.39 12.27 -8.96
N MET A 234 9.50 11.39 -8.49
CA MET A 234 8.50 10.71 -9.30
C MET A 234 7.10 11.04 -8.80
N LYS A 235 6.22 11.53 -9.68
CA LYS A 235 4.79 11.73 -9.41
C LYS A 235 4.01 11.49 -10.70
N GLY A 236 2.85 10.84 -10.56
CA GLY A 236 2.03 10.43 -11.70
C GLY A 236 2.42 9.04 -12.22
N THR A 237 1.45 8.14 -12.24
CA THR A 237 1.64 6.74 -12.65
C THR A 237 0.45 6.27 -13.47
N ARG A 238 0.72 5.49 -14.54
CA ARG A 238 -0.29 4.74 -15.29
C ARG A 238 0.17 3.29 -15.43
N PRO A 239 -0.75 2.31 -15.45
CA PRO A 239 -0.40 0.93 -15.77
C PRO A 239 0.11 0.83 -17.21
N ARG A 240 0.80 -0.28 -17.53
CA ARG A 240 1.10 -0.63 -18.90
C ARG A 240 -0.17 -1.06 -19.64
N GLY A 241 -0.23 -0.77 -20.91
CA GLY A 241 -1.33 -1.22 -21.79
C GLY A 241 -1.31 -2.73 -22.01
N ARG A 242 -2.47 -3.33 -22.23
CA ARG A 242 -2.61 -4.75 -22.59
C ARG A 242 -2.07 -5.05 -24.00
N ASN A 243 -1.89 -4.02 -24.81
CA ASN A 243 -1.31 -4.03 -26.14
C ASN A 243 -0.66 -2.68 -26.45
N ASP A 244 0.14 -2.62 -27.51
CA ASP A 244 0.92 -1.42 -27.88
C ASP A 244 0.05 -0.18 -28.10
N ALA A 245 -1.15 -0.33 -28.67
CA ALA A 245 -2.05 0.80 -28.92
C ALA A 245 -2.58 1.40 -27.59
N GLU A 246 -3.00 0.56 -26.66
CA GLU A 246 -3.44 0.98 -25.32
C GLU A 246 -2.26 1.58 -24.51
N ASP A 247 -1.07 1.00 -24.64
CA ASP A 247 0.14 1.47 -23.96
C ASP A 247 0.53 2.90 -24.40
N ILE A 248 0.41 3.19 -25.68
CA ILE A 248 0.63 4.53 -26.23
C ILE A 248 -0.41 5.52 -25.67
N VAL A 249 -1.69 5.13 -25.59
CA VAL A 249 -2.76 5.99 -25.05
C VAL A 249 -2.54 6.29 -23.58
N LEU A 250 -2.22 5.29 -22.76
CA LEU A 250 -1.98 5.46 -21.33
C LEU A 250 -0.75 6.34 -21.06
N ARG A 251 0.31 6.18 -21.86
CA ARG A 251 1.49 7.03 -21.80
C ARG A 251 1.18 8.49 -22.16
N ALA A 252 0.38 8.71 -23.21
CA ALA A 252 -0.05 10.03 -23.64
C ALA A 252 -0.96 10.69 -22.59
N ASP A 253 -1.93 9.95 -22.03
CA ASP A 253 -2.79 10.41 -20.95
C ASP A 253 -1.97 10.90 -19.75
N LEU A 254 -0.96 10.16 -19.34
CA LEU A 254 -0.07 10.59 -18.26
C LEU A 254 0.70 11.87 -18.62
N ALA A 255 1.22 11.97 -19.84
CA ALA A 255 1.99 13.13 -20.30
C ALA A 255 1.14 14.41 -20.35
N GLU A 256 -0.14 14.29 -20.69
CA GLU A 256 -1.09 15.41 -20.82
C GLU A 256 -1.84 15.74 -19.53
N SER A 257 -1.76 14.87 -18.50
CA SER A 257 -2.46 15.05 -17.23
C SER A 257 -2.05 16.33 -16.51
N VAL A 258 -2.95 17.29 -16.46
CA VAL A 258 -2.74 18.57 -15.77
C VAL A 258 -2.49 18.36 -14.28
N LYS A 259 -3.21 17.42 -13.66
CA LYS A 259 -3.07 17.05 -12.24
C LYS A 259 -1.67 16.49 -11.95
N ASP A 260 -1.28 15.43 -12.66
CA ASP A 260 0.01 14.77 -12.43
C ASP A 260 1.20 15.71 -12.67
N ARG A 261 1.09 16.60 -13.66
CA ARG A 261 2.09 17.65 -13.91
C ARG A 261 2.15 18.68 -12.79
N ALA A 262 1.02 19.11 -12.24
CA ALA A 262 0.98 20.07 -11.12
C ALA A 262 1.59 19.47 -9.85
N GLU A 263 1.27 18.23 -9.52
CA GLU A 263 1.87 17.50 -8.39
C GLU A 263 3.39 17.31 -8.57
N ASN A 264 3.81 16.93 -9.78
CA ASN A 264 5.23 16.74 -10.10
C ASN A 264 5.98 18.08 -10.01
N LEU A 265 5.40 19.18 -10.50
CA LEU A 265 6.00 20.53 -10.42
C LEU A 265 6.20 20.97 -8.97
N MET A 266 5.23 20.71 -8.10
CA MET A 266 5.33 21.06 -6.68
C MET A 266 6.50 20.35 -6.00
N ILE A 267 6.67 19.05 -6.26
CA ILE A 267 7.80 18.28 -5.71
C ILE A 267 9.13 18.70 -6.35
N LEU A 268 9.13 18.98 -7.64
CA LEU A 268 10.28 19.52 -8.35
C LEU A 268 10.79 20.82 -7.68
N ASP A 269 9.89 21.74 -7.37
CA ASP A 269 10.22 23.01 -6.71
C ASP A 269 10.71 22.81 -5.28
N LEU A 270 10.09 21.88 -4.54
CA LEU A 270 10.56 21.50 -3.21
C LEU A 270 12.00 20.96 -3.26
N MET A 271 12.31 20.06 -4.20
CA MET A 271 13.66 19.51 -4.37
C MET A 271 14.68 20.56 -4.79
N ARG A 272 14.30 21.51 -5.64
CA ARG A 272 15.15 22.65 -6.00
C ARG A 272 15.47 23.53 -4.78
N ASN A 273 14.47 23.82 -3.97
CA ASN A 273 14.64 24.59 -2.73
C ASN A 273 15.59 23.87 -1.76
N ASP A 274 15.38 22.56 -1.53
CA ASP A 274 16.22 21.76 -0.63
C ASP A 274 17.67 21.70 -1.13
N LEU A 275 17.89 21.43 -2.42
CA LEU A 275 19.23 21.43 -3.02
C LEU A 275 19.94 22.76 -2.93
N SER A 276 19.22 23.87 -3.03
CA SER A 276 19.81 25.22 -2.95
C SER A 276 20.58 25.48 -1.64
N ARG A 277 20.30 24.71 -0.58
CA ARG A 277 20.95 24.79 0.73
C ARG A 277 22.39 24.29 0.73
N VAL A 278 22.75 23.43 -0.25
CA VAL A 278 24.07 22.78 -0.33
C VAL A 278 24.74 22.97 -1.70
N ALA A 279 24.04 23.52 -2.66
CA ALA A 279 24.51 23.71 -4.03
C ALA A 279 25.31 25.02 -4.19
N GLU A 280 26.18 25.04 -5.19
CA GLU A 280 26.75 26.30 -5.66
C GLU A 280 25.66 27.27 -6.11
N PRO A 281 25.75 28.55 -5.78
CA PRO A 281 24.75 29.55 -6.22
C PRO A 281 24.57 29.54 -7.74
N GLY A 282 23.30 29.42 -8.18
CA GLY A 282 22.94 29.42 -9.61
C GLY A 282 23.20 28.10 -10.36
N SER A 283 23.67 27.04 -9.67
CA SER A 283 23.92 25.72 -10.29
C SER A 283 22.67 24.83 -10.35
N VAL A 284 21.66 25.08 -9.51
CA VAL A 284 20.44 24.24 -9.44
C VAL A 284 19.61 24.38 -10.70
N ARG A 285 19.42 23.30 -11.44
CA ARG A 285 18.68 23.28 -12.71
C ARG A 285 17.73 22.10 -12.75
N ALA A 286 16.51 22.35 -13.24
CA ALA A 286 15.59 21.28 -13.62
C ALA A 286 15.93 20.85 -15.08
N GLU A 287 16.17 19.58 -15.27
CA GLU A 287 16.42 18.96 -16.57
C GLU A 287 15.30 17.96 -16.86
N HIS A 288 14.81 17.94 -18.09
CA HIS A 288 13.74 17.02 -18.52
C HIS A 288 12.55 16.95 -17.56
N PRO A 289 11.90 18.10 -17.21
CA PRO A 289 10.71 18.07 -16.38
C PRO A 289 9.59 17.28 -17.06
N PHE A 290 8.84 16.51 -16.26
CA PHE A 290 7.67 15.72 -16.71
C PHE A 290 8.01 14.64 -17.77
N ALA A 291 9.22 14.11 -17.78
CA ALA A 291 9.58 12.99 -18.66
C ALA A 291 8.77 11.74 -18.28
N ILE A 292 8.24 11.02 -19.29
CA ILE A 292 7.57 9.76 -19.07
C ILE A 292 8.55 8.61 -19.29
N GLU A 293 8.82 7.86 -18.24
CA GLU A 293 9.62 6.64 -18.29
C GLU A 293 8.70 5.41 -18.23
N SER A 294 8.97 4.44 -19.10
CA SER A 294 8.20 3.19 -19.15
C SER A 294 8.99 2.09 -18.45
N TYR A 295 8.41 1.55 -17.40
CA TYR A 295 8.90 0.40 -16.65
C TYR A 295 8.11 -0.86 -17.04
N PRO A 296 8.53 -2.06 -16.65
CA PRO A 296 7.82 -3.29 -17.01
C PRO A 296 6.33 -3.30 -16.64
N THR A 297 5.96 -2.69 -15.53
CA THR A 297 4.59 -2.71 -14.99
C THR A 297 3.84 -1.38 -15.08
N VAL A 298 4.56 -0.25 -15.26
CA VAL A 298 3.96 1.08 -15.22
C VAL A 298 4.67 2.07 -16.14
N HIS A 299 3.95 3.13 -16.54
CA HIS A 299 4.52 4.41 -16.98
C HIS A 299 4.60 5.34 -15.77
N GLN A 300 5.72 6.05 -15.63
CA GLN A 300 5.99 6.94 -14.51
C GLN A 300 6.41 8.32 -15.01
N MET A 301 5.82 9.38 -14.46
CA MET A 301 6.29 10.74 -14.73
C MET A 301 7.43 11.09 -13.78
N VAL A 302 8.58 11.46 -14.33
CA VAL A 302 9.83 11.74 -13.61
C VAL A 302 10.33 13.12 -13.99
N SER A 303 10.83 13.87 -13.02
CA SER A 303 11.60 15.09 -13.25
C SER A 303 13.02 14.91 -12.72
N THR A 304 13.98 15.57 -13.32
CA THR A 304 15.38 15.52 -12.88
C THR A 304 15.82 16.91 -12.44
N VAL A 305 16.42 17.02 -11.26
CA VAL A 305 17.10 18.23 -10.81
C VAL A 305 18.57 17.93 -10.63
N ARG A 306 19.43 18.77 -11.16
CA ARG A 306 20.87 18.70 -10.96
C ARG A 306 21.43 19.97 -10.36
N ALA A 307 22.51 19.83 -9.61
CA ALA A 307 23.22 20.95 -9.00
C ALA A 307 24.71 20.59 -8.80
N GLY A 308 25.58 21.56 -9.00
CA GLY A 308 26.96 21.47 -8.50
C GLY A 308 26.96 21.60 -6.98
N LEU A 309 27.66 20.71 -6.28
CA LEU A 309 27.81 20.77 -4.82
C LEU A 309 28.75 21.91 -4.45
N ALA A 310 28.40 22.73 -3.45
CA ALA A 310 29.24 23.82 -2.99
C ALA A 310 30.60 23.32 -2.45
N PRO A 311 31.70 24.07 -2.63
CA PRO A 311 33.02 23.68 -2.13
C PRO A 311 33.01 23.35 -0.64
N GLY A 312 33.66 22.26 -0.26
CA GLY A 312 33.74 21.79 1.12
C GLY A 312 32.50 21.07 1.64
N LYS A 313 31.48 20.88 0.81
CA LYS A 313 30.29 20.08 1.09
C LYS A 313 30.46 18.64 0.60
N GLY A 314 29.78 17.68 1.27
CA GLY A 314 29.82 16.27 0.95
C GLY A 314 28.44 15.59 1.05
N ALA A 315 28.42 14.27 0.88
CA ALA A 315 27.19 13.48 0.94
C ALA A 315 26.43 13.64 2.28
N VAL A 316 27.13 13.79 3.39
CA VAL A 316 26.53 14.01 4.71
C VAL A 316 25.83 15.37 4.80
N ASP A 317 26.37 16.42 4.16
CA ASP A 317 25.69 17.72 4.08
C ASP A 317 24.40 17.62 3.25
N ILE A 318 24.41 16.83 2.16
CA ILE A 318 23.22 16.57 1.36
C ILE A 318 22.15 15.86 2.21
N LEU A 319 22.54 14.82 2.95
CA LEU A 319 21.63 14.15 3.88
C LEU A 319 21.05 15.13 4.90
N ARG A 320 21.85 15.96 5.55
CA ARG A 320 21.37 16.96 6.52
C ARG A 320 20.40 17.98 5.92
N ALA A 321 20.60 18.34 4.66
CA ALA A 321 19.78 19.38 4.01
C ALA A 321 18.46 18.83 3.42
N LEU A 322 18.51 17.63 2.84
CA LEU A 322 17.41 17.08 2.07
C LEU A 322 16.55 16.06 2.83
N PHE A 323 17.12 15.36 3.82
CA PHE A 323 16.45 14.26 4.52
C PHE A 323 15.41 14.75 5.55
N PRO A 324 14.24 14.11 5.65
CA PRO A 324 13.70 13.10 4.75
C PRO A 324 13.33 13.66 3.37
N CYS A 325 13.21 12.77 2.37
CA CYS A 325 12.85 13.18 1.01
C CYS A 325 11.52 13.92 0.97
N GLY A 326 11.45 14.99 0.18
CA GLY A 326 10.21 15.78 0.01
C GLY A 326 9.05 15.00 -0.56
N SER A 327 9.32 14.02 -1.44
CA SER A 327 8.28 13.22 -2.11
C SER A 327 7.44 12.38 -1.15
N ILE A 328 8.01 12.03 0.03
CA ILE A 328 7.36 11.18 1.05
C ILE A 328 7.00 11.96 2.34
N THR A 329 7.17 13.27 2.35
CA THR A 329 6.77 14.15 3.46
C THR A 329 5.59 15.01 3.05
N GLY A 330 5.83 16.14 2.44
CA GLY A 330 4.82 17.07 1.95
C GLY A 330 5.39 18.46 1.70
N ALA A 331 4.53 19.38 1.33
CA ALA A 331 4.90 20.75 0.99
C ALA A 331 4.01 21.77 1.70
N PRO A 332 4.55 22.76 2.42
CA PRO A 332 5.94 22.95 2.84
C PRO A 332 6.41 21.84 3.82
N LYS A 333 7.66 21.34 3.64
CA LYS A 333 8.17 20.13 4.30
C LYS A 333 8.01 20.15 5.83
N ILE A 334 8.51 21.16 6.51
CA ILE A 334 8.53 21.22 7.98
C ILE A 334 7.10 21.18 8.52
N ARG A 335 6.21 22.01 7.95
CA ARG A 335 4.81 22.04 8.40
C ARG A 335 4.07 20.73 8.13
N ALA A 336 4.31 20.10 6.99
CA ALA A 336 3.76 18.78 6.69
C ALA A 336 4.26 17.72 7.69
N MET A 337 5.55 17.75 8.06
CA MET A 337 6.10 16.82 9.05
C MET A 337 5.54 17.04 10.47
N GLU A 338 5.22 18.29 10.86
CA GLU A 338 4.50 18.56 12.11
C GLU A 338 3.12 17.92 12.12
N LEU A 339 2.36 18.09 11.05
CA LEU A 339 1.01 17.51 10.90
C LEU A 339 1.04 15.97 10.82
N ILE A 340 2.02 15.41 10.10
CA ILE A 340 2.23 13.96 10.05
C ILE A 340 2.47 13.41 11.47
N ALA A 341 3.33 14.06 12.26
CA ALA A 341 3.58 13.64 13.64
C ALA A 341 2.35 13.79 14.56
N GLU A 342 1.42 14.72 14.25
CA GLU A 342 0.14 14.88 14.95
C GLU A 342 -0.82 13.71 14.66
N VAL A 343 -0.87 13.22 13.40
CA VAL A 343 -1.89 12.27 12.94
C VAL A 343 -1.43 10.81 12.88
N GLU A 344 -0.12 10.55 12.82
CA GLU A 344 0.45 9.20 12.80
C GLU A 344 0.93 8.79 14.20
N PRO A 345 0.21 7.91 14.92
CA PRO A 345 0.56 7.52 16.30
C PRO A 345 1.67 6.46 16.37
N TYR A 346 2.32 6.12 15.26
CA TYR A 346 3.36 5.10 15.13
C TYR A 346 4.57 5.68 14.41
N ALA A 347 5.73 5.07 14.65
CA ALA A 347 6.93 5.40 13.93
C ALA A 347 6.94 4.75 12.55
N ARG A 348 7.41 5.47 11.53
CA ARG A 348 7.63 4.94 10.19
C ARG A 348 8.84 4.01 10.11
N GLY A 349 9.84 4.23 10.96
CA GLY A 349 11.09 3.49 10.99
C GLY A 349 11.89 3.60 9.68
N PRO A 350 12.42 2.49 9.15
CA PRO A 350 13.12 2.49 7.86
C PRO A 350 12.25 2.93 6.68
N TYR A 351 10.95 2.72 6.73
CA TYR A 351 10.03 3.17 5.70
C TYR A 351 10.00 4.70 5.62
N CYS A 352 10.02 5.26 4.43
CA CYS A 352 10.20 6.70 4.18
C CYS A 352 11.55 7.26 4.69
N GLY A 353 12.46 6.40 5.09
CA GLY A 353 13.86 6.71 5.32
C GLY A 353 14.67 6.65 4.02
N SER A 354 15.94 6.26 4.12
CA SER A 354 16.82 6.14 2.97
C SER A 354 17.87 5.05 3.19
N ILE A 355 18.14 4.28 2.14
CA ILE A 355 19.18 3.26 2.08
C ILE A 355 20.18 3.68 1.03
N GLY A 356 21.48 3.56 1.32
CA GLY A 356 22.47 3.95 0.33
C GLY A 356 23.91 3.75 0.76
N ARG A 357 24.81 4.42 0.04
CA ARG A 357 26.26 4.34 0.18
C ARG A 357 26.95 5.67 0.05
N ILE A 358 28.16 5.76 0.64
CA ILE A 358 29.14 6.83 0.41
C ILE A 358 30.47 6.15 0.12
N ASP A 359 31.08 6.49 -1.02
CA ASP A 359 32.37 5.97 -1.44
C ASP A 359 33.53 6.83 -0.93
N PRO A 360 34.76 6.30 -0.84
CA PRO A 360 35.95 7.07 -0.46
C PRO A 360 36.26 8.24 -1.40
N THR A 361 35.77 8.21 -2.64
CA THR A 361 35.87 9.30 -3.62
C THR A 361 35.00 10.51 -3.26
N GLY A 362 34.08 10.35 -2.31
CA GLY A 362 33.02 11.29 -1.98
C GLY A 362 31.73 11.05 -2.75
N ASP A 363 31.73 10.18 -3.75
CA ASP A 363 30.51 9.81 -4.47
C ASP A 363 29.52 9.09 -3.57
N ALA A 364 28.23 9.27 -3.82
CA ALA A 364 27.20 8.68 -2.99
C ALA A 364 25.94 8.38 -3.79
N ALA A 365 25.14 7.41 -3.35
CA ALA A 365 23.81 7.15 -3.91
C ALA A 365 22.89 6.64 -2.80
N PHE A 366 21.69 7.21 -2.74
CA PHE A 366 20.69 6.92 -1.73
C PHE A 366 19.32 6.79 -2.39
N ASN A 367 18.52 5.80 -1.96
CA ASN A 367 17.15 5.64 -2.38
C ASN A 367 16.17 6.33 -1.41
N VAL A 368 14.92 6.46 -1.80
CA VAL A 368 13.80 6.66 -0.87
C VAL A 368 13.35 5.27 -0.44
N ALA A 369 13.43 4.94 0.85
CA ALA A 369 13.12 3.61 1.34
C ALA A 369 11.60 3.36 1.40
N ILE A 370 10.95 3.32 0.23
CA ILE A 370 9.58 2.86 0.00
C ILE A 370 9.61 1.45 -0.59
N ARG A 371 8.49 0.73 -0.55
CA ARG A 371 8.44 -0.70 -0.91
C ARG A 371 9.54 -1.50 -0.20
N THR A 372 9.71 -1.23 1.08
CA THR A 372 10.77 -1.81 1.90
C THR A 372 10.13 -2.62 3.03
N LEU A 373 10.42 -3.92 3.03
CA LEU A 373 10.04 -4.83 4.10
C LEU A 373 11.04 -4.74 5.24
N HIS A 374 10.56 -4.57 6.44
CA HIS A 374 11.32 -4.67 7.67
C HIS A 374 10.98 -6.00 8.34
N LEU A 375 11.93 -6.94 8.37
CA LEU A 375 11.76 -8.24 8.97
C LEU A 375 12.35 -8.24 10.38
N LEU A 376 11.48 -8.46 11.34
CA LEU A 376 11.81 -8.58 12.76
C LEU A 376 11.81 -10.06 13.12
N PRO A 377 12.92 -10.64 13.59
CA PRO A 377 12.96 -12.03 14.05
C PRO A 377 12.03 -12.26 15.24
N GLY A 378 11.49 -13.49 15.36
CA GLY A 378 10.67 -13.90 16.49
C GLY A 378 11.46 -13.95 17.81
N ALA A 379 10.75 -13.87 18.93
CA ALA A 379 11.34 -13.81 20.27
C ALA A 379 11.93 -15.14 20.78
N THR A 380 11.66 -16.27 20.11
CA THR A 380 12.09 -17.60 20.53
C THR A 380 13.34 -18.10 19.79
N ARG A 381 14.16 -18.88 20.47
CA ARG A 381 15.51 -19.29 20.06
C ARG A 381 15.63 -20.10 18.77
N ASP A 382 14.56 -20.79 18.36
CA ASP A 382 14.54 -21.61 17.15
C ASP A 382 14.11 -20.81 15.90
N ASP A 383 13.86 -19.50 16.04
CA ASP A 383 13.00 -18.74 15.14
C ASP A 383 13.70 -17.57 14.44
N SER A 384 15.04 -17.66 14.20
CA SER A 384 15.75 -16.66 13.38
C SER A 384 15.31 -16.67 11.89
N SER A 385 14.51 -17.66 11.51
CA SER A 385 13.93 -17.84 10.17
C SER A 385 12.43 -17.61 10.13
N SER A 386 11.86 -16.96 11.15
CA SER A 386 10.46 -16.52 11.17
C SER A 386 10.29 -15.32 12.09
N GLY A 387 9.16 -14.64 11.99
CA GLY A 387 8.88 -13.48 12.82
C GLY A 387 7.81 -12.59 12.25
N ARG A 388 7.92 -11.28 12.51
CA ARG A 388 6.98 -10.26 12.04
C ARG A 388 7.60 -9.45 10.90
N ALA A 389 6.91 -9.41 9.76
CA ALA A 389 7.21 -8.49 8.66
C ALA A 389 6.39 -7.22 8.81
N ILE A 390 7.00 -6.07 8.56
CA ILE A 390 6.34 -4.77 8.51
C ILE A 390 6.60 -4.15 7.14
N LEU A 391 5.55 -3.69 6.49
CA LEU A 391 5.59 -2.95 5.23
C LEU A 391 4.85 -1.64 5.39
N GLY A 392 5.55 -0.52 5.33
CA GLY A 392 4.92 0.79 5.27
C GLY A 392 4.25 1.02 3.92
N VAL A 393 3.06 1.61 3.93
CA VAL A 393 2.32 2.07 2.76
C VAL A 393 1.80 3.48 3.00
N GLY A 394 1.57 4.23 1.91
CA GLY A 394 1.07 5.59 2.03
C GLY A 394 0.67 6.20 0.69
N SER A 395 -0.08 7.27 0.78
CA SER A 395 -0.50 8.09 -0.37
C SER A 395 -0.36 9.59 -0.07
N ALA A 396 -0.29 10.38 -1.11
CA ALA A 396 -0.21 11.83 -1.01
C ALA A 396 -1.62 12.43 -0.94
N VAL A 397 -1.98 12.98 0.22
CA VAL A 397 -3.24 13.71 0.39
C VAL A 397 -3.08 15.11 -0.17
N VAL A 398 -3.92 15.48 -1.12
CA VAL A 398 -4.03 16.79 -1.78
C VAL A 398 -5.47 17.31 -1.72
N ALA A 399 -5.73 18.51 -2.21
CA ALA A 399 -7.04 19.16 -2.08
C ALA A 399 -8.23 18.38 -2.69
N ASP A 400 -8.01 17.63 -3.75
CA ASP A 400 -9.03 16.81 -4.43
C ASP A 400 -9.03 15.33 -4.00
N SER A 401 -8.18 14.94 -3.03
CA SER A 401 -8.13 13.58 -2.50
C SER A 401 -9.40 13.21 -1.73
N GLN A 402 -9.71 11.92 -1.77
CA GLN A 402 -10.81 11.32 -1.01
C GLN A 402 -10.27 10.15 -0.18
N ALA A 403 -10.70 10.04 1.08
CA ALA A 403 -10.14 9.10 2.05
C ALA A 403 -10.15 7.64 1.58
N LEU A 404 -11.26 7.16 1.01
CA LEU A 404 -11.37 5.75 0.61
C LEU A 404 -10.57 5.38 -0.66
N PRO A 405 -10.54 6.21 -1.73
CA PRO A 405 -9.60 6.02 -2.83
C PRO A 405 -8.14 5.99 -2.38
N GLU A 406 -7.71 6.93 -1.54
CA GLU A 406 -6.33 6.97 -1.03
C GLU A 406 -5.98 5.75 -0.17
N TRP A 407 -6.90 5.30 0.70
CA TRP A 407 -6.76 4.05 1.44
C TRP A 407 -6.54 2.85 0.52
N ARG A 408 -7.35 2.74 -0.55
CA ARG A 408 -7.22 1.65 -1.53
C ARG A 408 -5.90 1.70 -2.27
N GLU A 409 -5.45 2.90 -2.64
CA GLU A 409 -4.14 3.10 -3.28
C GLU A 409 -3.01 2.60 -2.39
N CYS A 410 -3.06 2.90 -1.08
CA CYS A 410 -2.09 2.39 -0.11
C CYS A 410 -2.05 0.84 -0.11
N LEU A 411 -3.20 0.18 -0.08
CA LEU A 411 -3.28 -1.28 -0.09
C LEU A 411 -2.75 -1.89 -1.40
N VAL A 412 -3.05 -1.27 -2.54
CA VAL A 412 -2.52 -1.69 -3.86
C VAL A 412 -1.00 -1.58 -3.89
N LYS A 413 -0.42 -0.50 -3.34
CA LYS A 413 1.03 -0.32 -3.23
C LYS A 413 1.72 -1.41 -2.39
N GLY A 414 1.01 -2.01 -1.42
CA GLY A 414 1.49 -3.17 -0.65
C GLY A 414 1.35 -4.52 -1.38
N GLY A 415 0.61 -4.57 -2.48
CA GLY A 415 0.25 -5.82 -3.18
C GLY A 415 1.43 -6.58 -3.80
N PHE A 416 2.50 -5.90 -4.21
CA PHE A 416 3.66 -6.51 -4.88
C PHE A 416 4.32 -7.64 -4.09
N VAL A 417 4.23 -7.63 -2.78
CA VAL A 417 4.78 -8.68 -1.91
C VAL A 417 3.98 -9.98 -2.03
N ARG A 418 2.67 -9.89 -2.19
CA ARG A 418 1.76 -11.05 -2.24
C ARG A 418 1.85 -11.82 -3.57
N GLU A 419 1.99 -11.09 -4.67
CA GLU A 419 2.05 -11.67 -6.00
C GLU A 419 3.34 -12.48 -6.22
N SER A 420 4.40 -12.16 -5.49
CA SER A 420 5.74 -12.68 -5.73
C SER A 420 6.17 -13.81 -4.79
N ALA A 421 5.65 -13.87 -3.58
CA ALA A 421 6.17 -14.76 -2.53
C ALA A 421 5.58 -16.17 -2.56
N GLY A 422 4.92 -16.59 -3.64
CA GLY A 422 4.36 -17.96 -3.76
C GLY A 422 3.28 -18.26 -2.71
N ALA A 423 2.86 -17.25 -1.97
CA ALA A 423 1.77 -17.40 -1.03
C ALA A 423 0.47 -17.56 -1.81
N SER A 424 0.00 -18.79 -1.91
CA SER A 424 -1.42 -19.09 -2.07
C SER A 424 -2.17 -18.65 -0.80
N SER A 425 -1.96 -17.38 -0.38
CA SER A 425 -2.84 -16.75 0.58
C SER A 425 -4.05 -16.27 -0.19
N PRO A 426 -5.26 -16.51 0.30
CA PRO A 426 -6.45 -15.92 -0.31
C PRO A 426 -6.20 -14.42 -0.43
N ALA A 427 -6.48 -13.86 -1.61
CA ALA A 427 -6.39 -12.43 -1.86
C ALA A 427 -6.96 -11.68 -0.64
N SER A 428 -6.24 -10.68 -0.13
CA SER A 428 -6.76 -9.86 0.95
C SER A 428 -7.95 -9.10 0.39
N PHE A 429 -9.10 -9.48 0.84
CA PHE A 429 -10.38 -8.89 0.44
C PHE A 429 -11.11 -8.42 1.69
N ASP A 430 -11.98 -7.44 1.49
CA ASP A 430 -12.91 -6.97 2.49
C ASP A 430 -14.31 -7.51 2.20
N LEU A 431 -15.10 -7.66 3.25
CA LEU A 431 -16.53 -7.90 3.09
C LEU A 431 -17.22 -6.58 2.77
N ILE A 432 -18.12 -6.60 1.79
CA ILE A 432 -18.80 -5.39 1.35
C ILE A 432 -20.32 -5.53 1.36
N GLU A 433 -21.00 -4.45 1.72
CA GLU A 433 -22.43 -4.30 1.54
C GLU A 433 -22.76 -3.00 0.82
N THR A 434 -23.87 -3.04 0.07
CA THR A 434 -24.39 -1.88 -0.63
C THR A 434 -25.88 -1.80 -0.39
N MET A 435 -26.34 -0.73 0.24
CA MET A 435 -27.69 -0.57 0.75
C MET A 435 -28.35 0.68 0.15
N CYS A 436 -29.66 0.65 0.05
CA CYS A 436 -30.46 1.81 -0.30
C CYS A 436 -30.90 2.52 0.98
N PHE A 437 -30.59 3.80 1.10
CA PHE A 437 -31.11 4.67 2.15
C PHE A 437 -32.09 5.67 1.54
N THR A 438 -33.20 5.90 2.25
CA THR A 438 -34.11 7.04 2.00
C THR A 438 -34.51 7.67 3.32
N PRO A 439 -34.68 9.01 3.38
CA PRO A 439 -35.06 9.69 4.63
C PRO A 439 -36.36 9.16 5.25
N GLU A 440 -37.34 8.77 4.41
CA GLU A 440 -38.69 8.35 4.85
C GLU A 440 -38.70 6.90 5.40
N LYS A 441 -37.85 6.02 4.88
CA LYS A 441 -37.89 4.58 5.17
C LYS A 441 -36.62 4.05 5.82
N GLY A 442 -35.59 4.90 5.95
CA GLY A 442 -34.27 4.45 6.37
C GLY A 442 -33.66 3.47 5.37
N ILE A 443 -33.14 2.35 5.86
CA ILE A 443 -32.62 1.24 5.05
C ILE A 443 -33.57 0.03 5.19
N PRO A 444 -34.47 -0.22 4.22
CA PRO A 444 -35.55 -1.20 4.36
C PRO A 444 -35.09 -2.64 4.63
N LEU A 445 -33.93 -3.04 4.12
CA LEU A 445 -33.40 -4.40 4.23
C LEU A 445 -32.13 -4.47 5.11
N LEU A 446 -31.96 -3.53 6.05
CA LEU A 446 -30.77 -3.41 6.89
C LEU A 446 -30.43 -4.71 7.60
N GLU A 447 -31.41 -5.36 8.24
CA GLU A 447 -31.17 -6.59 9.02
C GLU A 447 -30.66 -7.74 8.14
N LEU A 448 -31.20 -7.91 6.93
CA LEU A 448 -30.73 -8.92 5.99
C LEU A 448 -29.32 -8.65 5.46
N HIS A 449 -28.96 -7.37 5.27
CA HIS A 449 -27.59 -6.98 4.95
C HIS A 449 -26.62 -7.32 6.09
N LEU A 450 -26.97 -6.96 7.32
CA LEU A 450 -26.15 -7.24 8.50
C LEU A 450 -26.03 -8.76 8.78
N GLU A 451 -27.08 -9.54 8.51
CA GLU A 451 -27.03 -11.00 8.62
C GLU A 451 -26.11 -11.61 7.58
N ARG A 452 -26.20 -11.18 6.30
CA ARG A 452 -25.36 -11.71 5.23
C ARG A 452 -23.87 -11.42 5.49
N ILE A 453 -23.52 -10.18 5.84
CA ILE A 453 -22.11 -9.85 6.12
C ILE A 453 -21.61 -10.58 7.37
N ARG A 454 -22.44 -10.76 8.42
CA ARG A 454 -22.09 -11.54 9.61
C ARG A 454 -21.83 -12.99 9.26
N ALA A 455 -22.71 -13.63 8.47
CA ALA A 455 -22.53 -14.99 8.03
C ALA A 455 -21.25 -15.16 7.16
N SER A 456 -20.96 -14.18 6.31
CA SER A 456 -19.70 -14.18 5.55
C SER A 456 -18.48 -13.98 6.45
N ALA A 457 -18.57 -13.11 7.45
CA ALA A 457 -17.50 -12.89 8.43
C ALA A 457 -17.18 -14.16 9.22
N GLU A 458 -18.21 -14.87 9.68
CA GLU A 458 -18.07 -16.14 10.39
C GLU A 458 -17.45 -17.23 9.49
N ALA A 459 -17.93 -17.38 8.25
CA ALA A 459 -17.43 -18.38 7.31
C ALA A 459 -15.97 -18.13 6.87
N LEU A 460 -15.55 -16.86 6.80
CA LEU A 460 -14.24 -16.45 6.27
C LEU A 460 -13.24 -16.00 7.36
N GLY A 461 -13.61 -16.13 8.63
CA GLY A 461 -12.74 -15.82 9.76
C GLY A 461 -12.47 -14.32 9.95
N PHE A 462 -13.48 -13.47 9.71
CA PHE A 462 -13.44 -12.04 9.98
C PHE A 462 -14.01 -11.74 11.38
N SER A 463 -13.44 -10.78 12.07
CA SER A 463 -14.08 -10.18 13.24
C SER A 463 -15.19 -9.23 12.77
N PHE A 464 -16.40 -9.34 13.32
CA PHE A 464 -17.51 -8.46 12.94
C PHE A 464 -18.45 -8.18 14.10
N ASP A 465 -18.49 -6.93 14.53
CA ASP A 465 -19.44 -6.46 15.55
C ASP A 465 -20.69 -5.85 14.88
N ARG A 466 -21.75 -6.68 14.78
CA ARG A 466 -23.03 -6.28 14.19
C ARG A 466 -23.67 -5.07 14.88
N HIS A 467 -23.54 -4.97 16.22
CA HIS A 467 -24.17 -3.88 16.98
C HIS A 467 -23.43 -2.56 16.76
N ALA A 468 -22.11 -2.58 16.80
CA ALA A 468 -21.29 -1.40 16.52
C ALA A 468 -21.55 -0.88 15.10
N VAL A 469 -21.55 -1.76 14.09
CA VAL A 469 -21.83 -1.39 12.70
C VAL A 469 -23.24 -0.83 12.53
N ARG A 470 -24.26 -1.46 13.14
CA ARG A 470 -25.63 -0.97 13.09
C ARG A 470 -25.76 0.44 13.67
N ASN A 471 -25.18 0.68 14.84
CA ASN A 471 -25.20 1.99 15.48
C ASN A 471 -24.49 3.05 14.64
N ALA A 472 -23.34 2.71 14.04
CA ALA A 472 -22.62 3.61 13.14
C ALA A 472 -23.41 3.94 11.87
N ILE A 473 -24.13 2.97 11.29
CA ILE A 473 -25.03 3.20 10.16
C ILE A 473 -26.14 4.16 10.55
N GLN A 474 -26.76 3.96 11.71
CA GLN A 474 -27.84 4.84 12.20
C GLN A 474 -27.33 6.27 12.44
N ALA A 475 -26.14 6.42 13.05
CA ALA A 475 -25.52 7.71 13.26
C ALA A 475 -25.20 8.42 11.94
N LEU A 476 -24.64 7.71 10.94
CA LEU A 476 -24.31 8.27 9.63
C LEU A 476 -25.56 8.73 8.86
N CYS A 477 -26.66 8.00 9.00
CA CYS A 477 -27.91 8.30 8.29
C CYS A 477 -28.81 9.33 9.02
N PHE A 478 -28.46 9.74 10.23
CA PHE A 478 -29.33 10.58 11.08
C PHE A 478 -29.61 11.95 10.47
N ASP A 479 -28.59 12.59 9.90
CA ASP A 479 -28.71 13.92 9.29
C ASP A 479 -28.81 13.85 7.74
N ALA A 480 -28.97 12.67 7.17
CA ALA A 480 -29.03 12.52 5.71
C ALA A 480 -30.44 12.86 5.17
N GLU A 481 -30.55 13.93 4.40
CA GLU A 481 -31.80 14.47 3.87
C GLU A 481 -32.16 13.95 2.46
N ALA A 482 -31.24 13.27 1.78
CA ALA A 482 -31.44 12.80 0.41
C ALA A 482 -31.33 11.28 0.27
N PRO A 483 -32.10 10.66 -0.66
CA PRO A 483 -31.94 9.25 -0.97
C PRO A 483 -30.50 8.94 -1.41
N SER A 484 -29.85 7.98 -0.74
CA SER A 484 -28.42 7.72 -0.89
C SER A 484 -28.11 6.23 -1.05
N LYS A 485 -26.95 5.96 -1.62
CA LYS A 485 -26.30 4.64 -1.61
C LYS A 485 -25.36 4.58 -0.41
N LEU A 486 -25.67 3.72 0.56
CA LEU A 486 -24.76 3.42 1.66
C LEU A 486 -23.89 2.22 1.29
N ARG A 487 -22.57 2.39 1.41
CA ARG A 487 -21.58 1.33 1.25
C ARG A 487 -20.93 1.04 2.60
N LEU A 488 -20.92 -0.23 2.98
CA LEU A 488 -20.18 -0.76 4.11
C LEU A 488 -19.02 -1.61 3.57
N VAL A 489 -17.83 -1.38 4.08
CA VAL A 489 -16.63 -2.21 3.86
C VAL A 489 -16.12 -2.65 5.21
N ALA A 490 -15.95 -3.96 5.41
CA ALA A 490 -15.45 -4.54 6.67
C ALA A 490 -14.18 -5.35 6.41
N ALA A 491 -13.10 -4.98 7.08
CA ALA A 491 -11.83 -5.68 7.03
C ALA A 491 -11.82 -6.90 7.96
N ARG A 492 -10.89 -7.84 7.74
CA ARG A 492 -10.74 -9.05 8.55
C ARG A 492 -10.52 -8.78 10.05
N SER A 493 -9.87 -7.67 10.37
CA SER A 493 -9.60 -7.22 11.75
C SER A 493 -10.84 -6.78 12.54
N GLY A 494 -11.98 -6.61 11.87
CA GLY A 494 -13.20 -6.00 12.43
C GLY A 494 -13.31 -4.49 12.24
N ALA A 495 -12.29 -3.86 11.68
CA ALA A 495 -12.37 -2.48 11.23
C ALA A 495 -13.40 -2.36 10.09
N TYR A 496 -14.17 -1.28 10.07
CA TYR A 496 -15.14 -1.03 9.01
C TYR A 496 -15.16 0.44 8.60
N SER A 497 -15.58 0.68 7.36
CA SER A 497 -15.90 2.02 6.87
C SER A 497 -17.32 2.08 6.33
N LEU A 498 -17.94 3.24 6.48
CA LEU A 498 -19.27 3.56 5.96
C LEU A 498 -19.17 4.79 5.06
N GLU A 499 -19.83 4.74 3.93
CA GLU A 499 -19.86 5.82 2.96
C GLU A 499 -21.30 6.04 2.49
N LEU A 500 -21.76 7.30 2.54
CA LEU A 500 -22.99 7.72 1.85
C LEU A 500 -22.59 8.43 0.55
N ALA A 501 -23.16 7.95 -0.56
CA ALA A 501 -22.94 8.53 -1.88
C ALA A 501 -24.28 8.69 -2.60
N GLU A 502 -24.32 9.52 -3.64
CA GLU A 502 -25.48 9.67 -4.49
C GLU A 502 -25.93 8.33 -5.08
N ARG A 503 -27.23 8.12 -5.16
CA ARG A 503 -27.79 6.93 -5.81
C ARG A 503 -27.49 6.96 -7.31
N PRO A 504 -27.03 5.84 -7.90
CA PRO A 504 -26.90 5.77 -9.35
C PRO A 504 -28.22 6.03 -10.04
N ALA A 505 -28.21 6.79 -11.13
CA ALA A 505 -29.39 7.08 -11.92
C ALA A 505 -30.14 5.80 -12.30
N ALA A 506 -31.49 5.90 -12.37
CA ALA A 506 -32.33 4.81 -12.87
C ALA A 506 -32.09 4.61 -14.38
N PHE A 507 -32.21 3.38 -14.83
CA PHE A 507 -32.18 3.11 -16.26
C PHE A 507 -33.44 3.68 -16.92
N SER A 508 -33.31 4.28 -18.10
CA SER A 508 -34.40 4.94 -18.82
C SER A 508 -35.37 3.97 -19.54
N GLY A 509 -35.14 2.66 -19.42
CA GLY A 509 -35.95 1.60 -20.06
C GLY A 509 -35.47 0.23 -19.61
N PRO A 510 -35.92 -0.86 -20.28
CA PRO A 510 -35.43 -2.19 -19.99
C PRO A 510 -33.91 -2.29 -20.12
N VAL A 511 -33.26 -2.88 -19.12
CA VAL A 511 -31.81 -3.05 -19.10
C VAL A 511 -31.40 -4.06 -20.16
N THR A 512 -30.47 -3.70 -21.03
CA THR A 512 -29.91 -4.61 -22.03
C THR A 512 -28.84 -5.46 -21.40
N VAL A 513 -28.95 -6.79 -21.50
CA VAL A 513 -28.12 -7.77 -20.83
C VAL A 513 -27.35 -8.62 -21.82
N GLY A 514 -26.03 -8.63 -21.73
CA GLY A 514 -25.15 -9.53 -22.50
C GLY A 514 -24.97 -10.86 -21.77
N VAL A 515 -24.93 -11.98 -22.49
CA VAL A 515 -24.69 -13.31 -21.90
C VAL A 515 -23.23 -13.66 -22.00
N LEU A 516 -22.65 -14.09 -20.89
CA LEU A 516 -21.24 -14.51 -20.79
C LEU A 516 -21.15 -15.87 -20.06
N PRO A 517 -20.18 -16.73 -20.42
CA PRO A 517 -19.93 -17.91 -19.62
C PRO A 517 -19.53 -17.54 -18.19
N LEU A 518 -19.92 -18.35 -17.20
CA LEU A 518 -19.51 -18.16 -15.82
C LEU A 518 -17.97 -18.28 -15.74
N PRO A 519 -17.26 -17.23 -15.33
CA PRO A 519 -15.79 -17.15 -15.48
C PRO A 519 -15.00 -17.91 -14.39
N VAL A 520 -15.70 -18.50 -13.42
CA VAL A 520 -15.13 -19.26 -12.31
C VAL A 520 -15.95 -20.55 -12.08
N ASP A 521 -15.36 -21.53 -11.40
CA ASP A 521 -16.08 -22.74 -11.02
C ASP A 521 -17.31 -22.41 -10.17
N SER A 522 -18.42 -23.10 -10.38
CA SER A 522 -19.68 -22.87 -9.63
C SER A 522 -19.55 -23.14 -8.13
N GLY A 523 -18.51 -23.88 -7.70
CA GLY A 523 -18.14 -24.09 -6.31
C GLY A 523 -17.29 -22.97 -5.70
N ASP A 524 -16.86 -21.99 -6.50
CA ASP A 524 -16.00 -20.89 -6.03
C ASP A 524 -16.66 -20.12 -4.88
N TRP A 525 -15.94 -19.96 -3.78
CA TRP A 525 -16.44 -19.31 -2.57
C TRP A 525 -16.84 -17.82 -2.83
N ARG A 526 -16.20 -17.16 -3.81
CA ARG A 526 -16.48 -15.75 -4.18
C ARG A 526 -17.88 -15.54 -4.73
N LEU A 527 -18.50 -16.60 -5.28
CA LEU A 527 -19.89 -16.55 -5.70
C LEU A 527 -20.88 -16.57 -4.51
N ARG A 528 -20.44 -16.98 -3.32
CA ARG A 528 -21.30 -17.10 -2.12
C ARG A 528 -21.15 -15.92 -1.15
N HIS A 529 -20.06 -15.17 -1.26
CA HIS A 529 -19.73 -14.08 -0.34
C HIS A 529 -19.51 -12.77 -1.10
N LYS A 530 -20.14 -11.70 -0.62
CA LYS A 530 -19.98 -10.37 -1.22
C LYS A 530 -18.71 -9.72 -0.70
N THR A 531 -17.64 -9.78 -1.48
CA THR A 531 -16.31 -9.30 -1.11
C THR A 531 -15.79 -8.25 -2.09
N SER A 532 -14.68 -7.60 -1.75
CA SER A 532 -13.95 -6.71 -2.67
C SER A 532 -13.17 -7.47 -3.76
N ASP A 533 -12.97 -8.79 -3.63
CA ASP A 533 -12.42 -9.64 -4.68
C ASP A 533 -13.50 -9.97 -5.73
N ARG A 534 -13.73 -9.01 -6.62
CA ARG A 534 -14.79 -9.00 -7.63
C ARG A 534 -14.26 -8.86 -9.05
N GLY A 535 -12.97 -9.05 -9.27
CA GLY A 535 -12.33 -8.80 -10.56
C GLY A 535 -13.03 -9.50 -11.75
N PHE A 536 -13.53 -10.71 -11.55
CA PHE A 536 -14.26 -11.45 -12.60
C PHE A 536 -15.65 -10.85 -12.91
N TYR A 537 -16.37 -10.29 -11.90
CA TYR A 537 -17.60 -9.56 -12.14
C TYR A 537 -17.34 -8.24 -12.89
N GLU A 538 -16.28 -7.52 -12.52
CA GLU A 538 -15.90 -6.26 -13.17
C GLU A 538 -15.47 -6.48 -14.61
N ALA A 539 -14.68 -7.55 -14.86
CA ALA A 539 -14.30 -7.96 -16.21
C ALA A 539 -15.53 -8.36 -17.07
N GLY A 540 -16.47 -9.10 -16.46
CA GLY A 540 -17.72 -9.47 -17.13
C GLY A 540 -18.57 -8.27 -17.50
N LEU A 541 -18.73 -7.29 -16.60
CA LEU A 541 -19.44 -6.05 -16.88
C LEU A 541 -18.78 -5.24 -18.00
N ALA A 542 -17.45 -5.10 -17.95
CA ALA A 542 -16.69 -4.39 -18.98
C ALA A 542 -16.85 -5.05 -20.36
N ALA A 543 -16.81 -6.39 -20.43
CA ALA A 543 -17.02 -7.14 -21.67
C ALA A 543 -18.44 -6.93 -22.24
N ALA A 544 -19.47 -6.97 -21.37
CA ALA A 544 -20.84 -6.72 -21.76
C ALA A 544 -21.03 -5.27 -22.28
N GLN A 545 -20.44 -4.29 -21.60
CA GLN A 545 -20.47 -2.88 -22.00
C GLN A 545 -19.78 -2.64 -23.34
N ALA A 546 -18.65 -3.30 -23.59
CA ALA A 546 -17.97 -3.25 -24.88
C ALA A 546 -18.81 -3.81 -26.03
N ALA A 547 -19.71 -4.76 -25.73
CA ALA A 547 -20.69 -5.31 -26.67
C ALA A 547 -21.98 -4.48 -26.79
N GLY A 548 -22.12 -3.37 -26.03
CA GLY A 548 -23.32 -2.50 -26.04
C GLY A 548 -24.40 -2.88 -25.02
N ALA A 549 -24.15 -3.83 -24.12
CA ALA A 549 -25.04 -4.16 -23.02
C ALA A 549 -24.79 -3.25 -21.79
N GLN A 550 -25.73 -3.24 -20.87
CA GLN A 550 -25.66 -2.45 -19.63
C GLN A 550 -25.38 -3.32 -18.40
N GLU A 551 -25.60 -4.63 -18.53
CA GLU A 551 -25.33 -5.65 -17.51
C GLU A 551 -24.87 -6.94 -18.21
N ALA A 552 -24.18 -7.84 -17.51
CA ALA A 552 -23.92 -9.19 -17.97
C ALA A 552 -24.71 -10.21 -17.14
N LEU A 553 -25.15 -11.29 -17.77
CA LEU A 553 -25.73 -12.48 -17.15
C LEU A 553 -24.79 -13.65 -17.36
N PHE A 554 -24.48 -14.40 -16.30
CA PHE A 554 -23.58 -15.55 -16.38
C PHE A 554 -24.33 -16.84 -16.65
N LEU A 555 -23.80 -17.59 -17.62
CA LEU A 555 -24.28 -18.90 -18.07
C LEU A 555 -23.29 -19.98 -17.65
N ARG A 556 -23.77 -21.05 -17.07
CA ARG A 556 -23.00 -22.25 -16.77
C ARG A 556 -22.81 -23.14 -18.00
N ASP A 557 -21.83 -24.05 -17.94
CA ASP A 557 -21.56 -25.01 -19.02
C ASP A 557 -22.71 -25.99 -19.28
N ASP A 558 -23.60 -26.19 -18.29
CA ASP A 558 -24.80 -27.01 -18.41
C ASP A 558 -26.02 -26.25 -18.99
N GLY A 559 -25.83 -24.99 -19.41
CA GLY A 559 -26.87 -24.17 -20.02
C GLY A 559 -27.79 -23.45 -19.04
N LEU A 560 -27.55 -23.57 -17.72
CA LEU A 560 -28.32 -22.89 -16.70
C LEU A 560 -27.81 -21.47 -16.47
N VAL A 561 -28.72 -20.50 -16.36
CA VAL A 561 -28.40 -19.12 -16.01
C VAL A 561 -28.25 -18.96 -14.50
N THR A 562 -27.36 -18.07 -14.06
CA THR A 562 -27.11 -17.85 -12.64
C THR A 562 -27.49 -16.44 -12.19
N GLU A 563 -26.60 -15.47 -12.31
CA GLU A 563 -26.81 -14.10 -11.85
C GLU A 563 -26.14 -13.08 -12.78
N GLY A 564 -26.43 -11.80 -12.59
CA GLY A 564 -25.70 -10.71 -13.22
C GLY A 564 -24.46 -10.28 -12.42
N THR A 565 -23.70 -9.34 -12.97
CA THR A 565 -22.46 -8.86 -12.32
C THR A 565 -22.72 -8.10 -11.01
N PHE A 566 -23.91 -7.49 -10.88
CA PHE A 566 -24.37 -6.81 -9.65
C PHE A 566 -25.86 -7.03 -9.35
N THR A 567 -26.54 -7.93 -10.06
CA THR A 567 -27.99 -8.18 -9.96
C THR A 567 -28.30 -9.66 -9.82
N SER A 568 -29.41 -9.98 -9.16
CA SER A 568 -30.04 -11.30 -9.24
C SER A 568 -31.07 -11.31 -10.38
N LEU A 569 -31.28 -12.48 -10.97
CA LEU A 569 -32.24 -12.73 -12.05
C LEU A 569 -33.62 -13.16 -11.50
N PHE A 570 -34.67 -12.69 -12.12
CA PHE A 570 -36.05 -13.10 -11.84
C PHE A 570 -36.84 -13.22 -13.14
N LEU A 571 -37.70 -14.25 -13.22
CA LEU A 571 -38.66 -14.45 -14.32
C LEU A 571 -40.06 -14.42 -13.76
N GLU A 572 -40.96 -13.61 -14.35
CA GLU A 572 -42.36 -13.57 -13.94
C GLU A 572 -43.10 -14.80 -14.46
N ARG A 573 -43.75 -15.53 -13.55
CA ARG A 573 -44.63 -16.65 -13.90
C ARG A 573 -45.89 -16.64 -13.05
N GLY A 574 -46.98 -16.14 -13.65
CA GLY A 574 -48.24 -15.90 -12.94
C GLY A 574 -48.03 -14.85 -11.82
N ASP A 575 -48.43 -15.18 -10.61
CA ASP A 575 -48.34 -14.28 -9.44
C ASP A 575 -46.98 -14.31 -8.72
N ARG A 576 -46.04 -15.12 -9.20
CA ARG A 576 -44.74 -15.34 -8.55
C ARG A 576 -43.57 -15.05 -9.48
N LEU A 577 -42.43 -14.86 -8.84
CA LEU A 577 -41.14 -14.73 -9.49
C LEU A 577 -40.35 -16.04 -9.37
N LEU A 578 -39.78 -16.51 -10.46
CA LEU A 578 -38.79 -17.58 -10.45
C LEU A 578 -37.39 -16.98 -10.42
N THR A 579 -36.49 -17.58 -9.65
CA THR A 579 -35.07 -17.13 -9.54
C THR A 579 -34.16 -18.32 -9.45
N PRO A 580 -32.95 -18.30 -10.05
CA PRO A 580 -32.03 -19.41 -10.00
C PRO A 580 -31.67 -19.83 -8.56
N PRO A 581 -31.54 -21.15 -8.28
CA PRO A 581 -31.15 -21.65 -6.97
C PRO A 581 -29.73 -21.22 -6.57
N ALA A 582 -29.53 -20.89 -5.28
CA ALA A 582 -28.21 -20.52 -4.78
C ALA A 582 -27.18 -21.66 -4.95
N ALA A 583 -27.63 -22.92 -5.02
CA ALA A 583 -26.80 -24.09 -5.27
C ALA A 583 -26.09 -24.07 -6.63
N LEU A 584 -26.57 -23.31 -7.61
CA LEU A 584 -25.92 -23.15 -8.92
C LEU A 584 -24.62 -22.33 -8.88
N GLY A 585 -24.26 -21.76 -7.74
CA GLY A 585 -23.09 -20.89 -7.60
C GLY A 585 -23.43 -19.45 -7.98
N LEU A 586 -24.14 -18.77 -7.11
CA LEU A 586 -24.49 -17.36 -7.24
C LEU A 586 -24.54 -16.70 -5.86
N LEU A 587 -24.40 -15.36 -5.84
CA LEU A 587 -24.47 -14.59 -4.61
C LEU A 587 -25.91 -14.64 -4.03
N PRO A 588 -26.09 -14.97 -2.73
CA PRO A 588 -27.39 -14.89 -2.08
C PRO A 588 -27.80 -13.42 -1.90
N GLY A 589 -28.35 -12.82 -2.97
CA GLY A 589 -28.74 -11.41 -3.02
C GLY A 589 -29.77 -11.06 -1.93
N VAL A 590 -29.58 -9.94 -1.24
CA VAL A 590 -30.49 -9.52 -0.15
C VAL A 590 -31.92 -9.26 -0.66
N LEU A 591 -32.08 -8.63 -1.81
CA LEU A 591 -33.41 -8.49 -2.43
C LEU A 591 -34.03 -9.85 -2.77
N ARG A 592 -33.23 -10.75 -3.37
CA ARG A 592 -33.65 -12.11 -3.72
C ARG A 592 -34.12 -12.86 -2.47
N ARG A 593 -33.32 -12.86 -1.40
CA ARG A 593 -33.67 -13.49 -0.12
C ARG A 593 -34.97 -12.90 0.46
N SER A 594 -35.12 -11.59 0.46
CA SER A 594 -36.34 -10.91 0.93
C SER A 594 -37.60 -11.36 0.17
N LEU A 595 -37.51 -11.49 -1.16
CA LEU A 595 -38.64 -11.90 -1.99
C LEU A 595 -39.00 -13.38 -1.75
N ILE A 596 -38.04 -14.24 -1.54
CA ILE A 596 -38.28 -15.66 -1.20
C ILE A 596 -38.92 -15.79 0.19
N GLU A 597 -38.40 -15.09 1.20
CA GLU A 597 -38.96 -15.11 2.57
C GLU A 597 -40.39 -14.54 2.64
N GLN A 598 -40.75 -13.62 1.74
CA GLN A 598 -42.11 -13.10 1.58
C GLN A 598 -43.03 -14.01 0.76
N GLY A 599 -42.54 -15.13 0.22
CA GLY A 599 -43.29 -16.02 -0.66
C GLY A 599 -43.62 -15.44 -2.04
N ARG A 600 -42.94 -14.35 -2.43
CA ARG A 600 -43.09 -13.68 -3.73
C ARG A 600 -42.19 -14.23 -4.81
N ALA A 601 -41.13 -14.93 -4.42
CA ALA A 601 -40.21 -15.62 -5.33
C ALA A 601 -40.01 -17.07 -4.89
N GLU A 602 -39.74 -17.95 -5.85
CA GLU A 602 -39.34 -19.35 -5.62
C GLU A 602 -38.16 -19.71 -6.49
N GLU A 603 -37.33 -20.66 -6.02
CA GLU A 603 -36.17 -21.11 -6.74
C GLU A 603 -36.56 -22.05 -7.88
N ALA A 604 -36.03 -21.82 -9.09
CA ALA A 604 -36.19 -22.67 -10.24
C ALA A 604 -34.97 -22.60 -11.15
N GLU A 605 -34.61 -23.70 -11.77
CA GLU A 605 -33.59 -23.74 -12.83
C GLU A 605 -34.14 -23.06 -14.07
N LEU A 606 -33.38 -22.10 -14.61
CA LEU A 606 -33.76 -21.29 -15.77
C LEU A 606 -32.67 -21.41 -16.84
N THR A 607 -33.12 -21.39 -18.10
CA THR A 607 -32.28 -21.39 -19.30
C THR A 607 -32.41 -20.07 -20.06
N LEU A 608 -31.62 -19.84 -21.10
CA LEU A 608 -31.76 -18.66 -21.95
C LEU A 608 -33.09 -18.62 -22.72
N ASP A 609 -33.63 -19.78 -23.07
CA ASP A 609 -34.92 -19.88 -23.75
C ASP A 609 -36.07 -19.35 -22.89
N ASP A 610 -36.01 -19.55 -21.58
CA ASP A 610 -37.00 -19.02 -20.63
C ASP A 610 -36.98 -17.48 -20.57
N LEU A 611 -35.90 -16.83 -20.97
CA LEU A 611 -35.70 -15.39 -20.91
C LEU A 611 -36.02 -14.64 -22.21
N ALA A 612 -36.43 -15.37 -23.26
CA ALA A 612 -36.64 -14.81 -24.61
C ALA A 612 -37.69 -13.68 -24.67
N ASP A 613 -38.76 -13.79 -23.89
CA ASP A 613 -39.86 -12.80 -23.85
C ASP A 613 -39.61 -11.62 -22.88
N GLY A 614 -38.41 -11.57 -22.26
CA GLY A 614 -38.02 -10.59 -21.25
C GLY A 614 -38.09 -11.13 -19.83
N PHE A 615 -37.38 -10.47 -18.92
CA PHE A 615 -37.23 -10.89 -17.55
C PHE A 615 -36.96 -9.69 -16.64
N LEU A 616 -36.79 -9.92 -15.35
CA LEU A 616 -36.41 -8.90 -14.38
C LEU A 616 -35.00 -9.19 -13.83
N ILE A 617 -34.25 -8.14 -13.58
CA ILE A 617 -33.03 -8.20 -12.78
C ILE A 617 -33.18 -7.24 -11.60
N GLY A 618 -32.45 -7.50 -10.51
CA GLY A 618 -32.61 -6.63 -9.35
C GLY A 618 -31.58 -6.80 -8.27
N ASN A 619 -31.48 -5.77 -7.43
CA ASN A 619 -30.68 -5.79 -6.20
C ASN A 619 -31.31 -4.88 -5.14
N ALA A 620 -30.78 -4.92 -3.91
CA ALA A 620 -31.32 -4.15 -2.79
C ALA A 620 -31.20 -2.61 -2.98
N LEU A 621 -30.31 -2.13 -3.84
CA LEU A 621 -30.13 -0.69 -4.10
C LEU A 621 -31.15 -0.14 -5.12
N ARG A 622 -31.44 -0.92 -6.18
CA ARG A 622 -32.25 -0.47 -7.33
C ARG A 622 -33.67 -1.03 -7.37
N GLY A 623 -33.92 -2.09 -6.60
CA GLY A 623 -35.17 -2.86 -6.72
C GLY A 623 -35.19 -3.77 -7.97
N LEU A 624 -36.35 -4.20 -8.38
CA LEU A 624 -36.58 -4.97 -9.60
C LEU A 624 -36.64 -4.03 -10.83
N MET A 625 -35.96 -4.41 -11.90
CA MET A 625 -35.85 -3.66 -13.15
C MET A 625 -36.15 -4.58 -14.33
N PRO A 626 -37.00 -4.17 -15.30
CA PRO A 626 -37.18 -4.91 -16.54
C PRO A 626 -35.87 -5.06 -17.30
N ALA A 627 -35.66 -6.22 -17.91
CA ALA A 627 -34.46 -6.53 -18.67
C ALA A 627 -34.78 -7.34 -19.93
N ARG A 628 -33.88 -7.30 -20.90
CA ARG A 628 -33.93 -8.09 -22.12
C ARG A 628 -32.55 -8.50 -22.55
N LEU A 629 -32.42 -9.62 -23.22
CA LEU A 629 -31.17 -10.03 -23.81
C LEU A 629 -30.73 -9.05 -24.90
N LEU A 630 -29.41 -8.85 -25.01
CA LEU A 630 -28.81 -8.15 -26.14
C LEU A 630 -28.99 -9.03 -27.39
N ALA A 631 -29.59 -8.46 -28.45
CA ALA A 631 -29.89 -9.14 -29.71
C ALA A 631 -28.62 -9.49 -30.48
#